data_3e57016306ee0b121013db776bccffa6
#
_entry.id   3e57016306ee0b121013db776bccffa6
#
_cell.length_a   1.000
_cell.length_b   1.000
_cell.length_c   1.000
_cell.angle_alpha   90.00
_cell.angle_beta   90.00
_cell.angle_gamma   90.00
#
_symmetry.space_group_name_H-M   'P 1'
#
loop_
_entity.id
_entity.type
_entity.pdbx_description
1 polymer ?
#
loop_
_entity_poly.entity_id
_entity_poly.type
_entity_poly.pdbx_seq_one_letter_code
_entity_poly.pdbx_strand_id
1 'polypeptide(L)'
;MSINEVRYLPECGSTNAYVKEHFEEFGPVGAVYTENQTAGRGRLGRSWVNAEGKALYYTVAIREPLAQPATLPLLASLAVRRQLQLRYGVDCQIKWPNDLLLNGKKVVGILCESVSYGYQQQGRGILCGIGINLAQPQSYFDAANLPNGTSLALQGANVDLAADPAWLAEGLTDFGFDRNLYTFARDGFAPFREEYKAACIN
;
A
#
# COMPACT_ATOMS: atom_id res chain seq x y z
N MET A 1 -16.23 11.95 -1.48
CA MET A 1 -16.50 10.52 -1.28
C MET A 1 -15.92 10.17 0.08
N SER A 2 -16.67 9.60 0.98
CA SER A 2 -16.11 9.19 2.25
C SER A 2 -15.75 7.71 2.15
N ILE A 3 -14.58 7.35 2.60
CA ILE A 3 -14.19 5.96 2.78
C ILE A 3 -15.06 5.40 3.88
N ASN A 4 -15.86 4.42 3.53
CA ASN A 4 -16.89 3.95 4.43
C ASN A 4 -16.38 2.97 5.47
N GLU A 5 -15.20 2.36 5.29
CA GLU A 5 -14.72 1.34 6.22
C GLU A 5 -13.22 1.07 6.06
N VAL A 6 -12.50 1.03 7.18
CA VAL A 6 -11.16 0.44 7.31
C VAL A 6 -11.28 -0.78 8.22
N ARG A 7 -11.20 -1.98 7.63
CA ARG A 7 -11.41 -3.25 8.33
C ARG A 7 -10.08 -3.84 8.80
N TYR A 8 -9.95 -4.08 10.10
CA TYR A 8 -8.84 -4.83 10.66
C TYR A 8 -9.07 -6.34 10.58
N LEU A 9 -8.05 -7.07 10.16
CA LEU A 9 -8.02 -8.53 10.20
C LEU A 9 -6.86 -8.97 11.10
N PRO A 10 -7.11 -9.81 12.15
CA PRO A 10 -6.03 -10.34 12.99
C PRO A 10 -4.97 -11.11 12.19
N GLU A 11 -5.41 -11.84 11.18
CA GLU A 11 -4.59 -12.58 10.22
C GLU A 11 -5.36 -12.81 8.92
N CYS A 12 -4.67 -12.88 7.79
CA CYS A 12 -5.23 -13.36 6.53
C CYS A 12 -4.15 -13.98 5.63
N GLY A 13 -4.57 -14.71 4.60
CA GLY A 13 -3.64 -15.23 3.59
C GLY A 13 -2.95 -14.09 2.85
N SER A 14 -3.75 -13.19 2.28
CA SER A 14 -3.29 -11.97 1.60
C SER A 14 -4.40 -10.94 1.63
N THR A 15 -4.10 -9.70 1.99
CA THR A 15 -5.07 -8.59 1.99
C THR A 15 -5.63 -8.35 0.59
N ASN A 16 -4.80 -8.47 -0.47
CA ASN A 16 -5.29 -8.39 -1.85
C ASN A 16 -6.27 -9.52 -2.19
N ALA A 17 -5.96 -10.76 -1.78
CA ALA A 17 -6.85 -11.90 -2.02
C ALA A 17 -8.17 -11.74 -1.27
N TYR A 18 -8.11 -11.33 0.00
CA TYR A 18 -9.28 -11.05 0.81
C TYR A 18 -10.18 -9.98 0.17
N VAL A 19 -9.61 -8.83 -0.19
CA VAL A 19 -10.36 -7.75 -0.85
C VAL A 19 -10.95 -8.22 -2.17
N LYS A 20 -10.23 -9.02 -2.97
CA LYS A 20 -10.73 -9.55 -4.24
C LYS A 20 -11.93 -10.46 -4.05
N GLU A 21 -11.92 -11.33 -3.05
CA GLU A 21 -13.00 -12.25 -2.71
C GLU A 21 -14.24 -11.51 -2.19
N HIS A 22 -14.02 -10.46 -1.38
CA HIS A 22 -15.08 -9.67 -0.74
C HIS A 22 -15.34 -8.33 -1.42
N PHE A 23 -14.93 -8.16 -2.68
CA PHE A 23 -14.88 -6.85 -3.34
C PHE A 23 -16.22 -6.12 -3.37
N GLU A 24 -17.32 -6.85 -3.49
CA GLU A 24 -18.67 -6.28 -3.54
C GLU A 24 -19.20 -5.83 -2.17
N GLU A 25 -18.60 -6.26 -1.08
CA GLU A 25 -18.95 -5.84 0.27
C GLU A 25 -18.43 -4.44 0.59
N PHE A 26 -17.39 -3.98 -0.14
CA PHE A 26 -16.87 -2.63 0.02
C PHE A 26 -17.75 -1.62 -0.73
N GLY A 27 -17.86 -0.42 -0.16
CA GLY A 27 -18.46 0.72 -0.85
C GLY A 27 -17.64 1.17 -2.08
N PRO A 28 -17.87 2.38 -2.61
CA PRO A 28 -17.08 2.92 -3.71
C PRO A 28 -15.56 2.88 -3.42
N VAL A 29 -15.20 3.11 -2.16
CA VAL A 29 -13.83 2.93 -1.62
C VAL A 29 -13.94 2.30 -0.24
N GLY A 30 -13.12 1.29 0.02
CA GLY A 30 -12.99 0.66 1.34
C GLY A 30 -11.62 0.01 1.47
N ALA A 31 -11.21 -0.30 2.68
CA ALA A 31 -9.88 -0.85 2.91
C ALA A 31 -9.85 -1.95 3.97
N VAL A 32 -8.84 -2.79 3.89
CA VAL A 32 -8.50 -3.76 4.94
C VAL A 32 -7.03 -3.65 5.30
N TYR A 33 -6.67 -4.01 6.53
CA TYR A 33 -5.28 -4.15 6.93
C TYR A 33 -5.08 -5.27 7.95
N THR A 34 -3.86 -5.76 8.01
CA THR A 34 -3.37 -6.74 8.98
C THR A 34 -1.88 -6.55 9.22
N GLU A 35 -1.37 -7.03 10.34
CA GLU A 35 0.06 -7.18 10.60
C GLU A 35 0.55 -8.61 10.32
N ASN A 36 -0.36 -9.56 10.01
CA ASN A 36 -0.07 -10.98 9.76
C ASN A 36 -0.65 -11.46 8.44
N GLN A 37 0.21 -11.58 7.42
CA GLN A 37 -0.14 -12.05 6.09
C GLN A 37 0.64 -13.33 5.75
N THR A 38 -0.06 -14.48 5.74
CA THR A 38 0.59 -15.80 5.66
C THR A 38 0.91 -16.26 4.23
N ALA A 39 0.27 -15.67 3.21
CA ALA A 39 0.47 -16.00 1.78
C ALA A 39 0.61 -14.72 0.93
N GLY A 40 1.46 -13.80 1.39
CA GLY A 40 1.69 -12.51 0.74
C GLY A 40 2.22 -12.63 -0.69
N ARG A 41 1.77 -11.73 -1.56
CA ARG A 41 2.13 -11.71 -2.97
C ARG A 41 2.86 -10.41 -3.34
N GLY A 42 3.87 -10.56 -4.18
CA GLY A 42 4.55 -9.49 -4.87
C GLY A 42 4.30 -9.57 -6.38
N ARG A 43 4.88 -8.66 -7.13
CA ARG A 43 4.82 -8.66 -8.59
C ARG A 43 5.56 -9.88 -9.18
N LEU A 44 5.13 -10.31 -10.37
CA LEU A 44 5.75 -11.39 -11.15
C LEU A 44 5.82 -12.73 -10.37
N GLY A 45 4.81 -13.02 -9.57
CA GLY A 45 4.72 -14.29 -8.83
C GLY A 45 5.66 -14.39 -7.62
N ARG A 46 6.33 -13.31 -7.22
CA ARG A 46 7.16 -13.29 -6.02
C ARG A 46 6.30 -13.36 -4.76
N SER A 47 6.83 -13.96 -3.71
CA SER A 47 6.22 -13.94 -2.39
C SER A 47 6.59 -12.66 -1.63
N TRP A 48 5.67 -12.19 -0.80
CA TRP A 48 5.97 -11.22 0.26
C TRP A 48 5.98 -11.97 1.58
N VAL A 49 7.14 -12.10 2.19
CA VAL A 49 7.34 -12.95 3.39
C VAL A 49 6.64 -12.33 4.58
N ASN A 50 5.94 -13.15 5.40
CA ASN A 50 5.28 -12.68 6.62
C ASN A 50 6.31 -12.16 7.63
N ALA A 51 5.99 -11.07 8.29
CA ALA A 51 6.84 -10.41 9.27
C ALA A 51 6.35 -10.57 10.72
N GLU A 52 5.36 -11.41 10.96
CA GLU A 52 4.83 -11.76 12.28
C GLU A 52 4.59 -10.54 13.19
N GLY A 53 3.70 -9.64 12.76
CA GLY A 53 3.35 -8.43 13.50
C GLY A 53 4.34 -7.27 13.38
N LYS A 54 5.36 -7.36 12.53
CA LYS A 54 6.39 -6.32 12.35
C LYS A 54 6.28 -5.55 11.04
N ALA A 55 5.19 -5.76 10.30
CA ALA A 55 4.87 -5.08 9.07
C ALA A 55 3.40 -4.68 9.03
N LEU A 56 3.07 -3.71 8.18
CA LEU A 56 1.70 -3.42 7.80
C LEU A 56 1.43 -3.97 6.40
N TYR A 57 0.36 -4.72 6.26
CA TYR A 57 -0.24 -5.14 4.99
C TYR A 57 -1.60 -4.46 4.86
N TYR A 58 -1.74 -3.63 3.85
CA TYR A 58 -2.92 -2.82 3.62
C TYR A 58 -3.39 -2.99 2.18
N THR A 59 -4.70 -3.07 1.96
CA THR A 59 -5.28 -3.06 0.62
C THR A 59 -6.51 -2.19 0.58
N VAL A 60 -6.54 -1.24 -0.37
CA VAL A 60 -7.73 -0.45 -0.68
C VAL A 60 -8.44 -1.04 -1.91
N ALA A 61 -9.77 -1.16 -1.81
CA ALA A 61 -10.69 -1.46 -2.89
C ALA A 61 -11.24 -0.17 -3.47
N ILE A 62 -11.19 -0.02 -4.79
CA ILE A 62 -11.71 1.16 -5.51
C ILE A 62 -12.66 0.66 -6.60
N ARG A 63 -13.96 0.94 -6.42
CA ARG A 63 -15.02 0.64 -7.39
C ARG A 63 -15.35 1.82 -8.29
N GLU A 64 -14.88 3.01 -7.95
CA GLU A 64 -15.03 4.21 -8.77
C GLU A 64 -14.27 4.08 -10.10
N PRO A 65 -14.88 4.49 -11.20
CA PRO A 65 -14.18 4.58 -12.47
C PRO A 65 -13.00 5.56 -12.40
N LEU A 66 -11.81 5.10 -12.83
CA LEU A 66 -10.61 5.91 -12.86
C LEU A 66 -10.25 6.26 -14.30
N ALA A 67 -9.88 7.52 -14.57
CA ALA A 67 -9.44 7.96 -15.90
C ALA A 67 -8.16 7.21 -16.35
N GLN A 68 -7.26 6.93 -15.42
CA GLN A 68 -5.97 6.29 -15.70
C GLN A 68 -5.63 5.21 -14.64
N PRO A 69 -6.37 4.08 -14.58
CA PRO A 69 -6.21 3.09 -13.53
C PRO A 69 -4.79 2.49 -13.46
N ALA A 70 -4.09 2.38 -14.59
CA ALA A 70 -2.72 1.87 -14.66
C ALA A 70 -1.70 2.74 -13.89
N THR A 71 -2.02 4.01 -13.60
CA THR A 71 -1.15 4.92 -12.85
C THR A 71 -1.46 4.97 -11.35
N LEU A 72 -2.41 4.19 -10.87
CA LEU A 72 -2.75 4.13 -9.44
C LEU A 72 -1.54 3.79 -8.53
N PRO A 73 -0.59 2.89 -8.92
CA PRO A 73 0.61 2.65 -8.12
C PRO A 73 1.45 3.90 -7.87
N LEU A 74 1.43 4.86 -8.80
CA LEU A 74 2.17 6.12 -8.67
C LEU A 74 1.52 7.04 -7.63
N LEU A 75 0.19 7.15 -7.64
CA LEU A 75 -0.55 7.86 -6.60
C LEU A 75 -0.34 7.20 -5.24
N ALA A 76 -0.43 5.86 -5.16
CA ALA A 76 -0.19 5.11 -3.94
C ALA A 76 1.22 5.36 -3.38
N SER A 77 2.24 5.44 -4.23
CA SER A 77 3.62 5.75 -3.82
C SER A 77 3.70 7.12 -3.13
N LEU A 78 3.06 8.14 -3.68
CA LEU A 78 2.99 9.46 -3.08
C LEU A 78 2.22 9.45 -1.75
N ALA A 79 1.07 8.75 -1.71
CA ALA A 79 0.27 8.61 -0.51
C ALA A 79 1.07 8.02 0.64
N VAL A 80 1.75 6.90 0.40
CA VAL A 80 2.60 6.24 1.41
C VAL A 80 3.77 7.15 1.82
N ARG A 81 4.48 7.74 0.87
CA ARG A 81 5.60 8.64 1.15
C ARG A 81 5.19 9.77 2.09
N ARG A 82 4.06 10.43 1.81
CA ARG A 82 3.51 11.51 2.65
C ARG A 82 3.17 11.01 4.06
N GLN A 83 2.57 9.83 4.20
CA GLN A 83 2.22 9.27 5.51
C GLN A 83 3.47 8.90 6.33
N LEU A 84 4.49 8.31 5.69
CA LEU A 84 5.75 7.98 6.37
C LEU A 84 6.52 9.24 6.78
N GLN A 85 6.52 10.27 5.95
CA GLN A 85 7.11 11.57 6.31
C GLN A 85 6.38 12.23 7.48
N LEU A 86 5.04 12.19 7.47
CA LEU A 86 4.23 12.77 8.55
C LEU A 86 4.44 12.04 9.88
N ARG A 87 4.48 10.70 9.86
CA ARG A 87 4.56 9.88 11.08
C ARG A 87 5.98 9.81 11.65
N TYR A 88 6.99 9.68 10.79
CA TYR A 88 8.36 9.36 11.22
C TYR A 88 9.39 10.43 10.82
N GLY A 89 9.00 11.45 10.06
CA GLY A 89 9.95 12.44 9.54
C GLY A 89 10.92 11.91 8.49
N VAL A 90 10.68 10.71 7.94
CA VAL A 90 11.55 10.08 6.93
C VAL A 90 11.20 10.53 5.52
N ASP A 91 12.22 10.72 4.67
CA ASP A 91 12.05 11.06 3.26
C ASP A 91 12.38 9.87 2.36
N CYS A 92 11.34 9.12 2.00
CA CYS A 92 11.48 7.97 1.10
C CYS A 92 11.60 8.43 -0.34
N GLN A 93 12.49 7.78 -1.10
CA GLN A 93 12.60 7.92 -2.55
C GLN A 93 11.72 6.90 -3.25
N ILE A 94 11.12 7.28 -4.38
CA ILE A 94 10.30 6.38 -5.17
C ILE A 94 11.17 5.70 -6.23
N LYS A 95 11.22 4.36 -6.20
CA LYS A 95 11.77 3.55 -7.27
C LYS A 95 10.63 3.06 -8.15
N TRP A 96 10.54 3.67 -9.35
CA TRP A 96 9.50 3.30 -10.31
C TRP A 96 9.49 1.79 -10.59
N PRO A 97 8.31 1.16 -10.77
CA PRO A 97 6.98 1.79 -10.72
C PRO A 97 6.26 1.67 -9.36
N ASN A 98 6.79 0.96 -8.37
CA ASN A 98 5.98 0.46 -7.26
C ASN A 98 6.71 0.24 -5.92
N ASP A 99 7.93 0.73 -5.78
CA ASP A 99 8.71 0.56 -4.56
C ASP A 99 9.08 1.90 -3.93
N LEU A 100 9.12 1.97 -2.60
CA LEU A 100 9.74 3.08 -1.89
C LEU A 100 11.02 2.59 -1.21
N LEU A 101 12.04 3.43 -1.33
CA LEU A 101 13.34 3.19 -0.73
C LEU A 101 13.61 4.22 0.37
N LEU A 102 14.24 3.76 1.44
CA LEU A 102 14.80 4.61 2.49
C LEU A 102 16.30 4.26 2.57
N ASN A 103 17.15 5.29 2.38
CA ASN A 103 18.61 5.12 2.29
C ASN A 103 19.03 4.03 1.27
N GLY A 104 18.38 4.01 0.11
CA GLY A 104 18.69 3.07 -0.98
C GLY A 104 18.15 1.64 -0.80
N LYS A 105 17.51 1.32 0.32
CA LYS A 105 16.93 0.00 0.59
C LYS A 105 15.40 0.03 0.59
N LYS A 106 14.78 -1.04 0.09
CA LYS A 106 13.33 -1.14 -0.04
C LYS A 106 12.64 -1.26 1.31
N VAL A 107 11.73 -0.33 1.60
CA VAL A 107 10.90 -0.30 2.81
C VAL A 107 9.43 -0.53 2.50
N VAL A 108 8.97 -0.23 1.28
CA VAL A 108 7.58 -0.39 0.84
C VAL A 108 7.52 -1.06 -0.53
N GLY A 109 6.51 -1.93 -0.71
CA GLY A 109 6.12 -2.48 -2.02
C GLY A 109 4.64 -2.28 -2.27
N ILE A 110 4.28 -1.99 -3.52
CA ILE A 110 2.90 -1.73 -3.95
C ILE A 110 2.52 -2.72 -5.04
N LEU A 111 1.32 -3.31 -4.93
CA LEU A 111 0.76 -4.24 -5.91
C LEU A 111 -0.70 -3.90 -6.20
N CYS A 112 -0.97 -3.32 -7.36
CA CYS A 112 -2.32 -3.08 -7.84
C CYS A 112 -2.78 -4.21 -8.77
N GLU A 113 -4.06 -4.61 -8.64
CA GLU A 113 -4.69 -5.64 -9.44
C GLU A 113 -6.08 -5.19 -9.88
N SER A 114 -6.44 -5.49 -11.13
CA SER A 114 -7.80 -5.26 -11.62
C SER A 114 -8.75 -6.33 -11.10
N VAL A 115 -9.98 -5.96 -10.81
CA VAL A 115 -11.04 -6.85 -10.35
C VAL A 115 -12.25 -6.73 -11.26
N SER A 116 -12.80 -7.88 -11.68
CA SER A 116 -14.12 -7.95 -12.29
C SER A 116 -15.11 -8.43 -11.23
N TYR A 117 -16.28 -7.82 -11.14
CA TYR A 117 -17.29 -8.13 -10.13
C TYR A 117 -18.71 -7.98 -10.67
N GLY A 118 -19.71 -8.38 -9.88
CA GLY A 118 -21.12 -8.28 -10.24
C GLY A 118 -21.58 -9.35 -11.21
N TYR A 119 -22.86 -9.21 -11.62
CA TYR A 119 -23.48 -10.17 -12.54
C TYR A 119 -22.70 -10.27 -13.86
N GLN A 120 -22.36 -11.52 -14.25
CA GLN A 120 -21.52 -11.83 -15.42
C GLN A 120 -20.18 -11.08 -15.45
N GLN A 121 -19.66 -10.65 -14.28
CA GLN A 121 -18.40 -9.92 -14.14
C GLN A 121 -18.30 -8.64 -15.01
N GLN A 122 -19.39 -7.94 -15.18
CA GLN A 122 -19.44 -6.69 -15.99
C GLN A 122 -18.88 -5.49 -15.23
N GLY A 123 -18.92 -5.50 -13.89
CA GLY A 123 -18.29 -4.48 -13.05
C GLY A 123 -16.76 -4.52 -13.17
N ARG A 124 -16.15 -3.36 -13.15
CA ARG A 124 -14.68 -3.21 -13.16
C ARG A 124 -14.25 -2.37 -11.97
N GLY A 125 -13.27 -2.87 -11.25
CA GLY A 125 -12.65 -2.18 -10.13
C GLY A 125 -11.16 -2.45 -10.08
N ILE A 126 -10.50 -1.83 -9.13
CA ILE A 126 -9.08 -2.01 -8.89
C ILE A 126 -8.85 -2.09 -7.39
N LEU A 127 -7.93 -2.96 -7.00
CA LEU A 127 -7.40 -2.99 -5.65
C LEU A 127 -5.93 -2.56 -5.65
N CYS A 128 -5.50 -1.92 -4.57
CA CYS A 128 -4.12 -1.50 -4.39
C CYS A 128 -3.60 -2.00 -3.05
N GLY A 129 -2.75 -3.02 -3.11
CA GLY A 129 -2.07 -3.57 -1.95
C GLY A 129 -0.76 -2.84 -1.67
N ILE A 130 -0.51 -2.58 -0.40
CA ILE A 130 0.67 -1.87 0.11
C ILE A 130 1.24 -2.67 1.28
N GLY A 131 2.51 -3.10 1.16
CA GLY A 131 3.26 -3.70 2.24
C GLY A 131 4.31 -2.72 2.76
N ILE A 132 4.31 -2.43 4.06
CA ILE A 132 5.26 -1.52 4.71
C ILE A 132 6.07 -2.30 5.74
N ASN A 133 7.38 -2.30 5.60
CA ASN A 133 8.28 -2.90 6.57
C ASN A 133 8.46 -1.96 7.76
N LEU A 134 7.87 -2.28 8.90
CA LEU A 134 7.88 -1.43 10.09
C LEU A 134 9.10 -1.69 10.99
N ALA A 135 9.21 -2.89 11.56
CA ALA A 135 10.21 -3.18 12.58
C ALA A 135 10.89 -4.57 12.45
N GLN A 136 10.94 -5.13 11.24
CA GLN A 136 11.67 -6.37 11.02
C GLN A 136 13.18 -6.16 11.30
N PRO A 137 13.84 -7.07 12.05
CA PRO A 137 15.27 -7.00 12.28
C PRO A 137 16.07 -7.41 11.03
N GLN A 138 17.36 -7.10 10.98
CA GLN A 138 18.23 -7.48 9.85
C GLN A 138 18.20 -8.98 9.58
N SER A 139 18.17 -9.82 10.63
CA SER A 139 18.08 -11.27 10.51
C SER A 139 16.87 -11.78 9.72
N TYR A 140 15.76 -11.04 9.73
CA TYR A 140 14.60 -11.36 8.90
C TYR A 140 14.93 -11.23 7.41
N PHE A 141 15.58 -10.13 7.01
CA PHE A 141 15.94 -9.90 5.60
C PHE A 141 17.02 -10.87 5.12
N ASP A 142 17.96 -11.22 6.00
CA ASP A 142 19.03 -12.19 5.72
C ASP A 142 18.43 -13.60 5.50
N ALA A 143 17.54 -14.04 6.40
CA ALA A 143 16.87 -15.34 6.30
C ALA A 143 15.95 -15.44 5.07
N ALA A 144 15.30 -14.33 4.68
CA ALA A 144 14.45 -14.26 3.51
C ALA A 144 15.23 -14.05 2.19
N ASN A 145 16.57 -13.95 2.24
CA ASN A 145 17.43 -13.62 1.10
C ASN A 145 17.02 -12.32 0.39
N LEU A 146 16.76 -11.27 1.18
CA LEU A 146 16.34 -9.95 0.73
C LEU A 146 17.42 -8.88 1.04
N PRO A 147 18.58 -8.90 0.37
CA PRO A 147 19.71 -8.03 0.70
C PRO A 147 19.42 -6.54 0.51
N ASN A 148 18.44 -6.22 -0.35
CA ASN A 148 18.02 -4.84 -0.63
C ASN A 148 16.78 -4.42 0.20
N GLY A 149 16.33 -5.26 1.14
CA GLY A 149 15.22 -4.95 2.05
C GLY A 149 15.67 -4.22 3.28
N THR A 150 14.78 -3.43 3.87
CA THR A 150 14.96 -2.79 5.18
C THR A 150 13.62 -2.53 5.83
N SER A 151 13.64 -2.17 7.12
CA SER A 151 12.47 -1.68 7.86
C SER A 151 12.69 -0.24 8.32
N LEU A 152 11.61 0.45 8.67
CA LEU A 152 11.66 1.81 9.22
C LEU A 152 12.52 1.85 10.50
N ALA A 153 12.34 0.88 11.40
CA ALA A 153 13.12 0.79 12.64
C ALA A 153 14.63 0.61 12.39
N LEU A 154 15.03 -0.22 11.40
CA LEU A 154 16.45 -0.36 11.02
C LEU A 154 17.04 0.92 10.44
N GLN A 155 16.22 1.82 9.94
CA GLN A 155 16.62 3.13 9.43
C GLN A 155 16.49 4.24 10.48
N GLY A 156 16.27 3.88 11.74
CA GLY A 156 16.26 4.82 12.86
C GLY A 156 14.92 5.47 13.17
N ALA A 157 13.84 5.07 12.50
CA ALA A 157 12.50 5.56 12.85
C ALA A 157 12.04 4.96 14.19
N ASN A 158 11.37 5.79 15.00
CA ASN A 158 10.75 5.34 16.25
C ASN A 158 9.38 4.72 15.96
N VAL A 159 9.34 3.40 15.77
CA VAL A 159 8.14 2.64 15.40
C VAL A 159 7.42 2.13 16.65
N ASP A 160 6.13 2.42 16.76
CA ASP A 160 5.23 1.86 17.76
C ASP A 160 4.29 0.82 17.10
N LEU A 161 4.64 -0.46 17.22
CA LEU A 161 3.87 -1.56 16.63
C LEU A 161 2.44 -1.69 17.18
N ALA A 162 2.14 -1.10 18.35
CA ALA A 162 0.79 -1.13 18.91
C ALA A 162 -0.12 -0.07 18.28
N ALA A 163 0.44 1.06 17.82
CA ALA A 163 -0.35 2.20 17.32
C ALA A 163 -0.17 2.45 15.82
N ASP A 164 1.03 2.25 15.27
CA ASP A 164 1.36 2.66 13.90
C ASP A 164 0.59 1.92 12.80
N PRO A 165 0.32 0.60 12.90
CA PRO A 165 -0.44 -0.08 11.86
C PRO A 165 -1.82 0.53 11.62
N ALA A 166 -2.58 0.77 12.69
CA ALA A 166 -3.90 1.40 12.60
C ALA A 166 -3.81 2.85 12.10
N TRP A 167 -2.88 3.63 12.67
CA TRP A 167 -2.68 5.02 12.29
C TRP A 167 -2.31 5.17 10.80
N LEU A 168 -1.41 4.31 10.29
CA LEU A 168 -1.03 4.32 8.88
C LEU A 168 -2.20 3.86 7.99
N ALA A 169 -2.94 2.83 8.38
CA ALA A 169 -4.08 2.34 7.60
C ALA A 169 -5.17 3.41 7.47
N GLU A 170 -5.54 4.08 8.56
CA GLU A 170 -6.49 5.19 8.56
C GLU A 170 -5.97 6.38 7.76
N GLY A 171 -4.71 6.77 7.95
CA GLY A 171 -4.09 7.88 7.25
C GLY A 171 -3.96 7.64 5.74
N LEU A 172 -3.59 6.43 5.30
CA LEU A 172 -3.58 6.05 3.89
C LEU A 172 -4.99 6.13 3.29
N THR A 173 -5.97 5.68 4.05
CA THR A 173 -7.36 5.66 3.63
C THR A 173 -7.89 7.08 3.43
N ASP A 174 -7.81 7.94 4.45
CA ASP A 174 -8.39 9.30 4.43
C ASP A 174 -7.57 10.28 3.61
N PHE A 175 -6.28 10.40 3.92
CA PHE A 175 -5.41 11.42 3.31
C PHE A 175 -4.73 10.93 2.05
N GLY A 176 -4.45 9.62 1.97
CA GLY A 176 -3.78 9.03 0.83
C GLY A 176 -4.72 8.86 -0.36
N PHE A 177 -5.83 8.19 -0.15
CA PHE A 177 -6.77 7.84 -1.21
C PHE A 177 -8.00 8.73 -1.27
N ASP A 178 -8.81 8.84 -0.22
CA ASP A 178 -10.10 9.55 -0.29
C ASP A 178 -9.97 10.99 -0.80
N ARG A 179 -9.08 11.77 -0.20
CA ARG A 179 -8.87 13.17 -0.59
C ARG A 179 -8.33 13.36 -2.01
N ASN A 180 -7.55 12.41 -2.50
CA ASN A 180 -6.92 12.51 -3.82
C ASN A 180 -7.72 11.78 -4.91
N LEU A 181 -8.60 10.85 -4.51
CA LEU A 181 -9.29 9.98 -5.47
C LEU A 181 -10.19 10.74 -6.42
N TYR A 182 -10.90 11.76 -5.95
CA TYR A 182 -11.78 12.57 -6.82
C TYR A 182 -10.99 13.23 -7.96
N THR A 183 -9.87 13.87 -7.62
CA THR A 183 -8.99 14.50 -8.62
C THR A 183 -8.37 13.46 -9.53
N PHE A 184 -7.90 12.35 -8.96
CA PHE A 184 -7.29 11.27 -9.73
C PHE A 184 -8.30 10.54 -10.65
N ALA A 185 -9.52 10.31 -10.19
CA ALA A 185 -10.56 9.68 -10.99
C ALA A 185 -10.93 10.52 -12.23
N ARG A 186 -10.98 11.86 -12.07
CA ARG A 186 -11.32 12.79 -13.14
C ARG A 186 -10.14 13.12 -14.05
N ASP A 187 -9.01 13.50 -13.48
CA ASP A 187 -7.89 14.13 -14.18
C ASP A 187 -6.69 13.17 -14.39
N GLY A 188 -6.79 11.94 -13.86
CA GLY A 188 -5.69 10.97 -13.89
C GLY A 188 -4.50 11.44 -13.05
N PHE A 189 -3.31 11.05 -13.48
CA PHE A 189 -2.07 11.29 -12.71
C PHE A 189 -1.44 12.68 -12.96
N ALA A 190 -1.93 13.44 -13.93
CA ALA A 190 -1.33 14.72 -14.32
C ALA A 190 -1.11 15.71 -13.14
N PRO A 191 -2.07 15.90 -12.21
CA PRO A 191 -1.93 16.82 -11.08
C PRO A 191 -0.81 16.43 -10.10
N PHE A 192 -0.41 15.16 -10.08
CA PHE A 192 0.55 14.60 -9.12
C PHE A 192 1.97 14.43 -9.71
N ARG A 193 2.13 14.70 -11.02
CA ARG A 193 3.33 14.37 -11.79
C ARG A 193 4.60 15.05 -11.26
N GLU A 194 4.54 16.32 -10.95
CA GLU A 194 5.74 17.07 -10.55
C GLU A 194 6.24 16.64 -9.18
N GLU A 195 5.34 16.40 -8.23
CA GLU A 195 5.70 15.85 -6.93
C GLU A 195 6.31 14.45 -7.05
N TYR A 196 5.71 13.63 -7.92
CA TYR A 196 6.23 12.27 -8.17
C TYR A 196 7.64 12.29 -8.77
N LYS A 197 7.87 13.14 -9.78
CA LYS A 197 9.21 13.29 -10.40
C LYS A 197 10.25 13.75 -9.39
N ALA A 198 9.91 14.69 -8.51
CA ALA A 198 10.81 15.18 -7.48
C ALA A 198 11.21 14.09 -6.45
N ALA A 199 10.34 13.10 -6.23
CA ALA A 199 10.58 11.99 -5.31
C ALA A 199 11.23 10.77 -5.97
N CYS A 200 11.21 10.66 -7.31
CA CYS A 200 11.79 9.53 -8.04
C CYS A 200 13.32 9.54 -8.02
N ILE A 201 13.89 8.36 -7.83
CA ILE A 201 15.30 8.12 -8.18
C ILE A 201 15.41 7.90 -9.70
N ASN A 202 16.37 8.60 -10.31
CA ASN A 202 16.73 8.42 -11.73
C ASN A 202 17.63 7.19 -11.91
#